data_de61c43125c536fbf4e8164ba689a8e8
#
_entry.id   de61c43125c536fbf4e8164ba689a8e8
#
_cell.length_a   1.000
_cell.length_b   1.000
_cell.length_c   1.000
_cell.angle_alpha   90.00
_cell.angle_beta   90.00
_cell.angle_gamma   90.00
#
_symmetry.space_group_name_H-M   'P 1'
#
loop_
_entity.id
_entity.type
_entity.pdbx_description
1 polymer ?
#
loop_
_entity_poly.entity_id
_entity_poly.type
_entity_poly.pdbx_seq_one_letter_code
_entity_poly.pdbx_strand_id
1 'polypeptide(L)'
;MSSMRRILNAEVLVHHLTQDERMLDPELLARHGRTARTIVKEGPLRLTVMGIAAGGVLPTHSTDAHVTIHVLEGEVTCTARGREYALTVGDVLVFAPGVEHEARSAKGGVFLLTVLYMGPESAISDSVQG
;
A
#
# COMPACT_ATOMS: atom_id res chain seq x y z
N MET A 1 8.77 -9.83 15.97
CA MET A 1 7.50 -10.49 15.88
C MET A 1 6.84 -10.26 14.54
N SER A 2 6.40 -9.04 14.28
CA SER A 2 5.75 -8.79 13.00
C SER A 2 6.68 -9.01 11.82
N SER A 3 7.99 -8.81 12.00
CA SER A 3 8.93 -9.02 10.89
C SER A 3 8.99 -10.48 10.46
N MET A 4 8.76 -11.41 11.38
CA MET A 4 8.75 -12.81 11.02
C MET A 4 7.52 -13.19 10.20
N ARG A 5 6.43 -12.45 10.38
CA ARG A 5 5.21 -12.69 9.61
C ARG A 5 5.29 -12.13 8.21
N ARG A 6 6.25 -11.25 7.96
CA ARG A 6 6.41 -10.63 6.63
C ARG A 6 7.10 -11.54 5.65
N ILE A 7 7.82 -12.54 6.15
CA ILE A 7 8.54 -13.47 5.30
C ILE A 7 7.69 -14.71 5.13
N LEU A 8 7.45 -15.08 3.88
CA LEU A 8 6.70 -16.26 3.57
C LEU A 8 7.59 -17.48 3.79
N ASN A 9 7.28 -18.27 4.82
CA ASN A 9 8.07 -19.46 5.12
C ASN A 9 7.27 -20.75 4.94
N ALA A 10 6.21 -20.69 4.15
CA ALA A 10 5.39 -21.82 3.76
C ALA A 10 4.98 -21.61 2.31
N GLU A 11 4.61 -22.68 1.63
CA GLU A 11 4.21 -22.56 0.23
C GLU A 11 2.88 -21.83 0.07
N VAL A 12 2.07 -21.84 1.10
CA VAL A 12 0.77 -21.18 1.08
C VAL A 12 0.60 -20.42 2.39
N LEU A 13 0.15 -19.18 2.29
CA LEU A 13 -0.08 -18.34 3.46
C LEU A 13 -1.42 -17.66 3.31
N VAL A 14 -2.22 -17.69 4.38
CA VAL A 14 -3.53 -17.06 4.39
C VAL A 14 -3.54 -15.94 5.43
N HIS A 15 -4.00 -14.77 5.04
CA HIS A 15 -4.26 -13.66 5.95
C HIS A 15 -5.74 -13.32 5.91
N HIS A 16 -6.31 -13.14 7.08
CA HIS A 16 -7.69 -12.67 7.19
C HIS A 16 -7.63 -11.19 7.58
N LEU A 17 -8.03 -10.32 6.66
CA LEU A 17 -7.91 -8.87 6.89
C LEU A 17 -9.12 -8.35 7.67
N THR A 18 -9.33 -8.95 8.83
CA THR A 18 -10.32 -8.48 9.80
C THR A 18 -9.71 -7.34 10.61
N GLN A 19 -10.48 -6.78 11.54
CA GLN A 19 -9.96 -5.74 12.43
C GLN A 19 -8.69 -6.21 13.15
N ASP A 20 -8.71 -7.44 13.64
CA ASP A 20 -7.56 -7.95 14.39
C ASP A 20 -6.33 -8.12 13.51
N GLU A 21 -6.51 -8.62 12.31
CA GLU A 21 -5.38 -8.79 11.38
C GLU A 21 -4.80 -7.47 10.95
N ARG A 22 -5.62 -6.44 10.82
CA ARG A 22 -5.12 -5.12 10.44
C ARG A 22 -4.28 -4.51 11.56
N MET A 23 -4.73 -4.60 12.78
CA MET A 23 -4.02 -4.21 14.00
C MET A 23 -3.07 -3.02 13.83
N LEU A 24 -3.58 -1.95 13.29
CA LEU A 24 -2.81 -0.73 13.16
C LEU A 24 -2.74 -0.06 14.51
N ASP A 25 -1.56 0.48 14.84
CA ASP A 25 -1.33 1.11 16.13
C ASP A 25 -2.05 2.46 16.18
N PRO A 26 -3.09 2.61 17.03
CA PRO A 26 -3.85 3.87 17.07
C PRO A 26 -3.02 5.05 17.59
N GLU A 27 -2.03 4.80 18.42
CA GLU A 27 -1.17 5.88 18.92
C GLU A 27 -0.30 6.44 17.81
N LEU A 28 0.30 5.55 17.02
CA LEU A 28 1.12 5.98 15.88
C LEU A 28 0.26 6.69 14.85
N LEU A 29 -0.94 6.18 14.63
CA LEU A 29 -1.86 6.78 13.69
C LEU A 29 -2.23 8.20 14.12
N ALA A 30 -2.56 8.38 15.41
CA ALA A 30 -2.93 9.68 15.94
C ALA A 30 -1.76 10.66 15.92
N ARG A 31 -0.55 10.17 16.22
CA ARG A 31 0.63 11.01 16.31
C ARG A 31 1.16 11.45 14.96
N HIS A 32 1.17 10.53 14.00
CA HIS A 32 1.82 10.79 12.71
C HIS A 32 0.83 10.98 11.56
N GLY A 33 -0.45 10.75 11.79
CA GLY A 33 -1.45 10.84 10.74
C GLY A 33 -1.49 9.63 9.82
N ARG A 34 -0.58 8.68 10.02
CA ARG A 34 -0.50 7.47 9.21
C ARG A 34 0.25 6.39 9.96
N THR A 35 -0.03 5.15 9.61
CA THR A 35 0.71 4.01 10.15
C THR A 35 0.63 2.85 9.14
N ALA A 36 1.52 1.89 9.28
CA ALA A 36 1.61 0.78 8.33
C ALA A 36 2.04 -0.49 9.04
N ARG A 37 1.55 -1.61 8.53
CA ARG A 37 1.96 -2.92 9.00
C ARG A 37 2.16 -3.81 7.78
N THR A 38 3.41 -4.23 7.55
CA THR A 38 3.73 -5.13 6.45
C THR A 38 3.42 -6.56 6.88
N ILE A 39 2.54 -7.21 6.12
CA ILE A 39 2.10 -8.57 6.47
C ILE A 39 2.76 -9.63 5.59
N VAL A 40 3.27 -9.26 4.41
CA VAL A 40 3.99 -10.20 3.56
C VAL A 40 5.21 -9.49 2.97
N LYS A 41 6.35 -10.16 3.06
CA LYS A 41 7.58 -9.70 2.43
C LYS A 41 8.28 -10.93 1.89
N GLU A 42 8.06 -11.19 0.61
CA GLU A 42 8.59 -12.39 -0.03
C GLU A 42 9.07 -12.06 -1.43
N GLY A 43 10.38 -12.21 -1.65
CA GLY A 43 10.96 -11.87 -2.95
C GLY A 43 10.56 -10.47 -3.39
N PRO A 44 10.00 -10.31 -4.58
CA PRO A 44 9.58 -9.00 -5.07
C PRO A 44 8.24 -8.53 -4.51
N LEU A 45 7.56 -9.36 -3.74
CA LEU A 45 6.19 -9.08 -3.28
C LEU A 45 6.17 -8.48 -1.90
N ARG A 46 5.40 -7.40 -1.73
CA ARG A 46 5.15 -6.78 -0.42
C ARG A 46 3.66 -6.51 -0.30
N LEU A 47 3.09 -6.92 0.83
CA LEU A 47 1.72 -6.57 1.18
C LEU A 47 1.76 -5.81 2.49
N THR A 48 1.21 -4.61 2.50
CA THR A 48 1.22 -3.73 3.67
C THR A 48 -0.17 -3.18 3.89
N VAL A 49 -0.64 -3.27 5.13
CA VAL A 49 -1.88 -2.61 5.51
C VAL A 49 -1.52 -1.21 5.97
N MET A 50 -2.13 -0.21 5.35
CA MET A 50 -1.85 1.20 5.64
C MET A 50 -3.08 1.85 6.23
N GLY A 51 -2.86 2.69 7.23
CA GLY A 51 -3.93 3.52 7.79
C GLY A 51 -3.59 4.99 7.64
N ILE A 52 -4.58 5.79 7.29
CA ILE A 52 -4.45 7.24 7.22
C ILE A 52 -5.51 7.82 8.14
N ALA A 53 -5.09 8.69 9.07
CA ALA A 53 -6.03 9.37 9.95
C ALA A 53 -6.82 10.43 9.19
N ALA A 54 -7.95 10.86 9.75
CA ALA A 54 -8.72 11.95 9.17
C ALA A 54 -7.82 13.18 8.98
N GLY A 55 -7.74 13.68 7.77
CA GLY A 55 -6.88 14.80 7.43
C GLY A 55 -5.43 14.42 7.16
N GLY A 56 -5.09 13.14 7.25
CA GLY A 56 -3.73 12.69 7.04
C GLY A 56 -3.34 12.62 5.57
N VAL A 57 -2.04 12.65 5.33
CA VAL A 57 -1.48 12.64 3.97
C VAL A 57 -0.28 11.72 3.93
N LEU A 58 -0.22 10.90 2.88
CA LEU A 58 0.99 10.18 2.51
C LEU A 58 1.65 11.00 1.40
N PRO A 59 2.87 11.50 1.65
CA PRO A 59 3.50 12.42 0.69
C PRO A 59 3.74 11.78 -0.68
N THR A 60 3.90 12.64 -1.68
CA THR A 60 4.20 12.22 -3.04
C THR A 60 5.48 11.39 -3.10
N HIS A 61 5.39 10.26 -3.79
CA HIS A 61 6.56 9.43 -4.04
C HIS A 61 6.32 8.56 -5.26
N SER A 62 7.35 7.89 -5.72
CA SER A 62 7.24 6.95 -6.81
C SER A 62 8.18 5.78 -6.53
N THR A 63 7.96 4.69 -7.25
CA THR A 63 8.78 3.49 -7.07
C THR A 63 8.84 2.71 -8.37
N ASP A 64 9.90 1.93 -8.53
CA ASP A 64 10.09 1.04 -9.68
C ASP A 64 9.33 -0.26 -9.50
N ALA A 65 8.09 -0.16 -9.08
CA ALA A 65 7.29 -1.33 -8.78
C ALA A 65 5.88 -1.11 -9.28
N HIS A 66 5.19 -2.21 -9.52
CA HIS A 66 3.74 -2.15 -9.69
C HIS A 66 3.13 -1.96 -8.31
N VAL A 67 2.14 -1.09 -8.21
CA VAL A 67 1.51 -0.77 -6.93
C VAL A 67 0.01 -0.85 -7.08
N THR A 68 -0.65 -1.51 -6.13
CA THR A 68 -2.10 -1.45 -6.06
C THR A 68 -2.53 -0.94 -4.69
N ILE A 69 -3.64 -0.22 -4.68
CA ILE A 69 -4.26 0.29 -3.46
C ILE A 69 -5.68 -0.25 -3.44
N HIS A 70 -5.99 -1.05 -2.44
CA HIS A 70 -7.31 -1.65 -2.28
C HIS A 70 -7.90 -1.14 -0.97
N VAL A 71 -8.94 -0.32 -1.04
CA VAL A 71 -9.52 0.29 0.15
C VAL A 71 -10.33 -0.73 0.93
N LEU A 72 -10.03 -0.85 2.22
CA LEU A 72 -10.67 -1.80 3.12
C LEU A 72 -11.65 -1.13 4.06
N GLU A 73 -11.36 0.12 4.46
CA GLU A 73 -12.22 0.91 5.35
C GLU A 73 -12.13 2.37 4.97
N GLY A 74 -13.21 3.10 5.19
CA GLY A 74 -13.22 4.54 5.01
C GLY A 74 -13.07 4.95 3.56
N GLU A 75 -12.23 5.96 3.33
CA GLU A 75 -11.99 6.46 1.98
C GLU A 75 -10.57 6.97 1.85
N VAL A 76 -10.07 6.93 0.63
CA VAL A 76 -8.72 7.39 0.31
C VAL A 76 -8.80 8.12 -1.03
N THR A 77 -8.19 9.29 -1.10
CA THR A 77 -8.07 10.01 -2.37
C THR A 77 -6.62 9.99 -2.80
N CYS A 78 -6.38 9.50 -4.01
CA CYS A 78 -5.04 9.46 -4.58
C CYS A 78 -4.94 10.47 -5.69
N THR A 79 -3.79 11.15 -5.77
CA THR A 79 -3.50 12.09 -6.85
C THR A 79 -2.31 11.57 -7.64
N ALA A 80 -2.46 11.48 -8.95
CA ALA A 80 -1.41 11.02 -9.84
C ALA A 80 -1.63 11.64 -11.21
N ARG A 81 -0.55 12.08 -11.84
CA ARG A 81 -0.59 12.66 -13.19
C ARG A 81 -1.62 13.78 -13.30
N GLY A 82 -1.74 14.59 -12.24
CA GLY A 82 -2.64 15.75 -12.24
C GLY A 82 -4.11 15.41 -12.07
N ARG A 83 -4.44 14.17 -11.72
CA ARG A 83 -5.84 13.75 -11.54
C ARG A 83 -6.02 13.20 -10.15
N GLU A 84 -7.25 13.34 -9.64
CA GLU A 84 -7.63 12.81 -8.34
C GLU A 84 -8.53 11.60 -8.54
N TYR A 85 -8.30 10.59 -7.71
CA TYR A 85 -9.07 9.35 -7.72
C TYR A 85 -9.62 9.14 -6.32
N ALA A 86 -10.92 9.37 -6.17
CA ALA A 86 -11.60 9.18 -4.88
C ALA A 86 -12.01 7.73 -4.77
N LEU A 87 -11.45 7.03 -3.80
CA LEU A 87 -11.65 5.60 -3.63
C LEU A 87 -12.44 5.32 -2.37
N THR A 88 -13.36 4.38 -2.46
CA THR A 88 -14.14 3.91 -1.32
C THR A 88 -13.94 2.40 -1.16
N VAL A 89 -14.54 1.83 -0.12
CA VAL A 89 -14.36 0.41 0.20
C VAL A 89 -14.63 -0.47 -1.02
N GLY A 90 -13.67 -1.34 -1.31
CA GLY A 90 -13.76 -2.26 -2.43
C GLY A 90 -13.09 -1.76 -3.71
N ASP A 91 -12.77 -0.47 -3.79
CA ASP A 91 -12.09 0.05 -4.97
C ASP A 91 -10.62 -0.37 -4.97
N VAL A 92 -10.10 -0.63 -6.16
CA VAL A 92 -8.69 -0.94 -6.35
C VAL A 92 -8.12 0.02 -7.40
N LEU A 93 -7.03 0.68 -7.04
CA LEU A 93 -6.31 1.56 -7.96
C LEU A 93 -4.95 0.93 -8.24
N VAL A 94 -4.55 0.94 -9.50
CA VAL A 94 -3.29 0.32 -9.93
C VAL A 94 -2.40 1.37 -10.56
N PHE A 95 -1.14 1.42 -10.12
CA PHE A 95 -0.14 2.33 -10.69
C PHE A 95 0.92 1.54 -11.43
N ALA A 96 1.27 1.99 -12.63
CA ALA A 96 2.43 1.49 -13.34
C ALA A 96 3.71 1.94 -12.63
N PRO A 97 4.83 1.22 -12.83
CA PRO A 97 6.10 1.66 -12.24
C PRO A 97 6.46 3.10 -12.63
N GLY A 98 7.01 3.83 -11.69
CA GLY A 98 7.49 5.18 -11.94
C GLY A 98 6.44 6.28 -11.86
N VAL A 99 5.18 5.96 -11.64
CA VAL A 99 4.15 6.98 -11.54
C VAL A 99 4.18 7.60 -10.14
N GLU A 100 4.44 8.91 -10.09
CA GLU A 100 4.38 9.62 -8.82
C GLU A 100 2.94 9.73 -8.34
N HIS A 101 2.75 9.52 -7.07
CA HIS A 101 1.40 9.57 -6.51
C HIS A 101 1.43 10.01 -5.05
N GLU A 102 0.31 10.55 -4.61
CA GLU A 102 0.08 10.98 -3.26
C GLU A 102 -1.24 10.38 -2.81
N ALA A 103 -1.38 10.08 -1.52
CA ALA A 103 -2.64 9.61 -0.98
C ALA A 103 -3.01 10.44 0.24
N ARG A 104 -4.30 10.66 0.42
CA ARG A 104 -4.80 11.38 1.58
C ARG A 104 -6.19 10.89 1.91
N SER A 105 -6.65 11.20 3.10
CA SER A 105 -7.99 10.85 3.50
C SER A 105 -8.60 11.98 4.33
N ALA A 106 -9.79 12.43 3.97
CA ALA A 106 -10.48 13.46 4.72
C ALA A 106 -11.08 12.91 6.01
N LYS A 107 -11.60 11.69 5.94
CA LYS A 107 -12.32 11.09 7.07
C LYS A 107 -11.58 9.96 7.74
N GLY A 108 -10.47 9.55 7.19
CA GLY A 108 -9.73 8.38 7.64
C GLY A 108 -10.00 7.18 6.76
N GLY A 109 -8.99 6.34 6.59
CA GLY A 109 -9.13 5.17 5.76
C GLY A 109 -8.07 4.14 6.02
N VAL A 110 -8.34 2.91 5.61
CA VAL A 110 -7.42 1.79 5.68
C VAL A 110 -7.42 1.12 4.33
N PHE A 111 -6.22 0.82 3.83
CA PHE A 111 -6.12 0.13 2.53
C PHE A 111 -5.01 -0.88 2.56
N LEU A 112 -5.13 -1.88 1.69
CA LEU A 112 -4.09 -2.86 1.44
C LEU A 112 -3.24 -2.35 0.29
N LEU A 113 -1.96 -2.17 0.57
CA LEU A 113 -0.97 -1.76 -0.42
C LEU A 113 -0.23 -3.00 -0.88
N THR A 114 -0.31 -3.31 -2.17
CA THR A 114 0.46 -4.41 -2.75
C THR A 114 1.53 -3.79 -3.64
N VAL A 115 2.77 -4.17 -3.38
CA VAL A 115 3.91 -3.69 -4.17
C VAL A 115 4.61 -4.90 -4.75
N LEU A 116 4.76 -4.90 -6.07
CA LEU A 116 5.50 -5.94 -6.76
C LEU A 116 6.72 -5.30 -7.40
N TYR A 117 7.86 -5.50 -6.75
CA TYR A 117 9.12 -4.91 -7.23
C TYR A 117 9.58 -5.62 -8.49
N MET A 118 10.20 -4.85 -9.38
CA MET A 118 10.78 -5.41 -10.58
C MET A 118 12.10 -6.09 -10.23
N GLY A 119 12.27 -7.32 -10.66
CA GLY A 119 13.56 -7.98 -10.55
C GLY A 119 14.54 -7.35 -11.54
N PRO A 120 15.83 -7.68 -11.41
CA PRO A 120 16.81 -7.12 -12.33
C PRO A 120 16.48 -7.34 -13.80
N GLU A 121 15.99 -8.49 -14.15
CA GLU A 121 15.63 -8.78 -15.53
C GLU A 121 14.44 -7.97 -16.00
N SER A 122 13.42 -7.88 -15.14
CA SER A 122 12.24 -7.08 -15.45
C SER A 122 12.60 -5.61 -15.54
N ALA A 123 13.46 -5.15 -14.65
CA ALA A 123 13.88 -3.76 -14.68
C ALA A 123 14.61 -3.43 -15.97
N ILE A 124 15.44 -4.35 -16.45
CA ILE A 124 16.13 -4.17 -17.71
C ILE A 124 15.15 -4.12 -18.87
N SER A 125 14.19 -5.03 -18.89
CA SER A 125 13.15 -5.04 -19.91
C SER A 125 12.37 -3.74 -19.92
N ASP A 126 12.01 -3.28 -18.73
CA ASP A 126 11.23 -2.06 -18.62
C ASP A 126 12.00 -0.84 -19.06
N SER A 127 13.28 -0.78 -18.77
CA SER A 127 14.08 0.35 -19.22
C SER A 127 14.22 0.37 -20.74
N VAL A 128 14.20 -0.79 -21.36
CA VAL A 128 14.20 -0.85 -22.82
C VAL A 128 12.87 -0.40 -23.38
N GLN A 129 11.79 -0.79 -22.74
CA GLN A 129 10.45 -0.45 -23.19
C GLN A 129 10.10 0.99 -22.91
N GLY A 130 10.63 1.49 -21.86
CA GLY A 130 10.23 2.79 -21.40
C GLY A 130 11.17 3.81 -21.68
#